data_18395cc9ae3693daf833183c1c7e8529
#
_entry.id   18395cc9ae3693daf833183c1c7e8529
#
_cell.length_a   1.000
_cell.length_b   1.000
_cell.length_c   1.000
_cell.angle_alpha   90.00
_cell.angle_beta   90.00
_cell.angle_gamma   90.00
#
_symmetry.space_group_name_H-M   'P 1'
#
loop_
_entity.id
_entity.type
_entity.pdbx_description
1 polymer ?
#
loop_
_entity_poly.entity_id
_entity_poly.type
_entity_poly.pdbx_seq_one_letter_code
_entity_poly.pdbx_strand_id
1 'polypeptide(L)'
;LHIINGLGDGGAEHTLFKICKYDNLNKHIVISFKESGKYFALLRKLNIKVYSLNANFFSINKFFFLIKLIRSLKPDIVQTWLVHADFIGGIAARLAGINNILWNIRYSNIDINRAKIITNLILSILTKLSYFIPRSIIINSKVAKKIYEIKGYDKKKLRYIPNGYDVSSFKVDKKAKKNFQKKIKYKKKIPLIGYVARYDLLKDHMNLLHALSLIRLNGFKFYCVLVGTNINKNKILIREIKKLKLSKNVKLIGPMKNISIVMTLLDIHIQSSKSEGFPNVLAESMAHKTPCIATNVGDSSYIIGKTGWLVSPNNSIE
;
A
#
# COMPACT_ATOMS: atom_id res chain seq x y z
N LEU A 1 -7.99 -16.56 11.89
CA LEU A 1 -8.51 -15.29 12.37
C LEU A 1 -7.56 -14.17 12.01
N HIS A 2 -8.06 -13.06 11.42
CA HIS A 2 -7.30 -11.86 11.18
C HIS A 2 -7.73 -10.73 12.12
N ILE A 3 -6.76 -9.96 12.64
CA ILE A 3 -7.02 -8.78 13.47
C ILE A 3 -6.33 -7.58 12.80
N ILE A 4 -7.09 -6.53 12.49
CA ILE A 4 -6.60 -5.36 11.75
C ILE A 4 -7.12 -4.06 12.37
N ASN A 5 -6.36 -2.97 12.21
CA ASN A 5 -6.74 -1.65 12.72
C ASN A 5 -8.03 -1.10 12.08
N GLY A 6 -8.24 -1.38 10.81
CA GLY A 6 -9.41 -0.92 10.06
C GLY A 6 -9.43 -1.53 8.67
N LEU A 7 -10.57 -1.41 7.98
CA LEU A 7 -10.82 -1.98 6.65
C LEU A 7 -11.01 -0.89 5.58
N GLY A 8 -10.21 0.18 5.67
CA GLY A 8 -10.20 1.31 4.74
C GLY A 8 -9.69 0.97 3.34
N ASP A 9 -9.14 1.96 2.63
CA ASP A 9 -8.56 1.79 1.29
C ASP A 9 -7.04 1.86 1.35
N GLY A 10 -6.41 0.84 1.94
CA GLY A 10 -4.97 0.71 2.08
C GLY A 10 -4.43 -0.60 1.53
N GLY A 11 -3.09 -0.68 1.42
CA GLY A 11 -2.40 -1.85 0.87
C GLY A 11 -2.49 -3.10 1.75
N ALA A 12 -2.51 -2.93 3.08
CA ALA A 12 -2.65 -4.03 4.04
C ALA A 12 -4.05 -4.65 3.94
N GLU A 13 -5.08 -3.81 3.93
CA GLU A 13 -6.49 -4.18 3.81
C GLU A 13 -6.76 -4.88 2.48
N HIS A 14 -6.17 -4.37 1.40
CA HIS A 14 -6.26 -5.00 0.09
C HIS A 14 -5.63 -6.39 0.07
N THR A 15 -4.45 -6.55 0.70
CA THR A 15 -3.78 -7.85 0.78
C THR A 15 -4.57 -8.84 1.64
N LEU A 16 -5.08 -8.40 2.80
CA LEU A 16 -5.97 -9.22 3.64
C LEU A 16 -7.18 -9.70 2.84
N PHE A 17 -7.85 -8.79 2.13
CA PHE A 17 -8.98 -9.13 1.26
C PHE A 17 -8.61 -10.16 0.20
N LYS A 18 -7.44 -10.02 -0.45
CA LYS A 18 -6.95 -11.01 -1.44
C LYS A 18 -6.72 -12.38 -0.80
N ILE A 19 -6.08 -12.45 0.36
CA ILE A 19 -5.89 -13.72 1.07
C ILE A 19 -7.24 -14.37 1.32
N CYS A 20 -8.18 -13.64 1.93
CA CYS A 20 -9.51 -14.17 2.19
C CYS A 20 -10.29 -14.59 0.92
N LYS A 21 -10.02 -13.95 -0.22
CA LYS A 21 -10.69 -14.25 -1.49
C LYS A 21 -10.14 -15.49 -2.19
N TYR A 22 -8.82 -15.71 -2.11
CA TYR A 22 -8.14 -16.72 -2.90
C TYR A 22 -7.75 -17.97 -2.09
N ASP A 23 -7.76 -17.88 -0.76
CA ASP A 23 -7.52 -19.03 0.11
C ASP A 23 -8.85 -19.78 0.34
N ASN A 24 -9.03 -20.84 -0.44
CA ASN A 24 -10.20 -21.71 -0.34
C ASN A 24 -10.01 -22.88 0.64
N LEU A 25 -8.82 -23.03 1.22
CA LEU A 25 -8.48 -24.15 2.12
C LEU A 25 -8.84 -23.82 3.57
N ASN A 26 -8.84 -22.54 3.92
CA ASN A 26 -9.01 -22.08 5.30
C ASN A 26 -10.29 -21.27 5.48
N LYS A 27 -10.89 -21.39 6.66
CA LYS A 27 -12.00 -20.50 7.09
C LYS A 27 -11.44 -19.20 7.65
N HIS A 28 -11.85 -18.08 7.07
CA HIS A 28 -11.43 -16.76 7.50
C HIS A 28 -12.48 -16.07 8.37
N ILE A 29 -12.00 -15.43 9.44
CA ILE A 29 -12.77 -14.52 10.29
C ILE A 29 -11.92 -13.25 10.43
N VAL A 30 -12.54 -12.08 10.39
CA VAL A 30 -11.84 -10.80 10.53
C VAL A 30 -12.37 -10.02 11.71
N ILE A 31 -11.49 -9.50 12.55
CA ILE A 31 -11.79 -8.53 13.61
C ILE A 31 -11.14 -7.21 13.23
N SER A 32 -11.93 -6.16 13.09
CA SER A 32 -11.48 -4.79 12.84
C SER A 32 -11.67 -3.93 14.08
N PHE A 33 -10.68 -3.09 14.41
CA PHE A 33 -10.84 -2.13 15.52
C PHE A 33 -11.76 -0.97 15.12
N LYS A 34 -11.83 -0.62 13.83
CA LYS A 34 -12.76 0.38 13.29
C LYS A 34 -13.99 -0.26 12.67
N GLU A 35 -15.11 0.45 12.72
CA GLU A 35 -16.41 -0.08 12.33
C GLU A 35 -16.67 -0.08 10.81
N SER A 36 -15.99 0.77 10.05
CA SER A 36 -16.29 0.99 8.63
C SER A 36 -15.06 0.90 7.73
N GLY A 37 -15.31 0.78 6.44
CA GLY A 37 -14.29 0.85 5.40
C GLY A 37 -14.68 0.08 4.14
N LYS A 38 -13.98 0.36 3.05
CA LYS A 38 -14.22 -0.24 1.72
C LYS A 38 -14.21 -1.77 1.76
N TYR A 39 -13.23 -2.36 2.45
CA TYR A 39 -13.07 -3.81 2.50
C TYR A 39 -14.01 -4.51 3.48
N PHE A 40 -14.65 -3.78 4.39
CA PHE A 40 -15.66 -4.32 5.29
C PHE A 40 -16.85 -4.93 4.51
N ALA A 41 -17.42 -4.15 3.59
CA ALA A 41 -18.54 -4.63 2.76
C ALA A 41 -18.09 -5.73 1.76
N LEU A 42 -16.86 -5.63 1.23
CA LEU A 42 -16.33 -6.60 0.27
C LEU A 42 -16.08 -7.96 0.92
N LEU A 43 -15.57 -8.02 2.15
CA LEU A 43 -15.37 -9.26 2.90
C LEU A 43 -16.71 -9.92 3.23
N ARG A 44 -17.72 -9.14 3.64
CA ARG A 44 -19.07 -9.68 3.87
C ARG A 44 -19.71 -10.28 2.62
N LYS A 45 -19.47 -9.69 1.44
CA LYS A 45 -19.89 -10.27 0.15
C LYS A 45 -19.25 -11.62 -0.18
N LEU A 46 -18.11 -11.92 0.42
CA LEU A 46 -17.44 -13.22 0.35
C LEU A 46 -17.91 -14.18 1.46
N ASN A 47 -19.00 -13.88 2.18
CA ASN A 47 -19.50 -14.63 3.33
C ASN A 47 -18.50 -14.78 4.49
N ILE A 48 -17.54 -13.86 4.59
CA ILE A 48 -16.57 -13.84 5.68
C ILE A 48 -17.18 -13.11 6.87
N LYS A 49 -17.13 -13.74 8.05
CA LYS A 49 -17.56 -13.10 9.31
C LYS A 49 -16.61 -11.96 9.66
N VAL A 50 -17.15 -10.74 9.78
CA VAL A 50 -16.40 -9.55 10.16
C VAL A 50 -16.99 -8.97 11.42
N TYR A 51 -16.19 -8.93 12.49
CA TYR A 51 -16.50 -8.30 13.76
C TYR A 51 -15.87 -6.90 13.79
N SER A 52 -16.61 -5.93 14.31
CA SER A 52 -16.09 -4.59 14.58
C SER A 52 -16.09 -4.35 16.10
N LEU A 53 -14.96 -3.93 16.63
CA LEU A 53 -14.87 -3.60 18.05
C LEU A 53 -15.31 -2.17 18.33
N ASN A 54 -15.34 -1.30 17.29
CA ASN A 54 -15.57 0.14 17.44
C ASN A 54 -14.80 0.68 18.67
N ALA A 55 -13.50 0.38 18.70
CA ALA A 55 -12.66 0.61 19.86
C ALA A 55 -11.72 1.80 19.62
N ASN A 56 -11.71 2.73 20.56
CA ASN A 56 -10.50 3.52 20.79
C ASN A 56 -9.42 2.57 21.33
N PHE A 57 -8.17 2.71 20.87
CA PHE A 57 -7.06 1.76 21.11
C PHE A 57 -6.78 1.41 22.58
N PHE A 58 -7.31 2.16 23.54
CA PHE A 58 -7.03 2.02 24.97
C PHE A 58 -8.25 1.68 25.82
N SER A 59 -9.36 1.20 25.22
CA SER A 59 -10.50 0.76 26.03
C SER A 59 -10.23 -0.62 26.65
N ILE A 60 -10.03 -0.64 27.96
CA ILE A 60 -9.70 -1.85 28.72
C ILE A 60 -10.84 -2.89 28.62
N ASN A 61 -12.09 -2.44 28.65
CA ASN A 61 -13.26 -3.33 28.52
C ASN A 61 -13.28 -4.02 27.14
N LYS A 62 -12.91 -3.30 26.07
CA LYS A 62 -12.86 -3.87 24.72
C LYS A 62 -11.66 -4.79 24.53
N PHE A 63 -10.58 -4.58 25.27
CA PHE A 63 -9.46 -5.50 25.31
C PHE A 63 -9.85 -6.85 25.92
N PHE A 64 -10.51 -6.85 27.09
CA PHE A 64 -11.03 -8.08 27.68
C PHE A 64 -12.11 -8.75 26.81
N PHE A 65 -12.98 -7.95 26.18
CA PHE A 65 -13.93 -8.47 25.20
C PHE A 65 -13.24 -9.16 24.02
N LEU A 66 -12.15 -8.57 23.49
CA LEU A 66 -11.34 -9.17 22.42
C LEU A 66 -10.78 -10.54 22.84
N ILE A 67 -10.24 -10.65 24.06
CA ILE A 67 -9.74 -11.93 24.60
C ILE A 67 -10.87 -12.97 24.65
N LYS A 68 -12.04 -12.58 25.18
CA LYS A 68 -13.22 -13.44 25.27
C LYS A 68 -13.69 -13.91 23.88
N LEU A 69 -13.73 -12.98 22.92
CA LEU A 69 -14.12 -13.26 21.54
C LEU A 69 -13.12 -14.23 20.88
N ILE A 70 -11.81 -14.03 21.03
CA ILE A 70 -10.80 -14.94 20.48
C ILE A 70 -10.95 -16.34 21.08
N ARG A 71 -11.16 -16.45 22.40
CA ARG A 71 -11.40 -17.74 23.07
C ARG A 71 -12.64 -18.45 22.56
N SER A 72 -13.74 -17.73 22.32
CA SER A 72 -14.99 -18.32 21.80
C SER A 72 -14.87 -18.78 20.36
N LEU A 73 -14.06 -18.08 19.55
CA LEU A 73 -13.84 -18.41 18.14
C LEU A 73 -12.87 -19.59 17.95
N LYS A 74 -12.04 -19.89 18.93
CA LYS A 74 -11.03 -20.99 18.93
C LYS A 74 -10.24 -21.08 17.61
N PRO A 75 -9.60 -19.98 17.14
CA PRO A 75 -8.89 -20.03 15.87
C PRO A 75 -7.59 -20.84 15.98
N ASP A 76 -7.27 -21.63 14.95
CA ASP A 76 -5.98 -22.34 14.85
C ASP A 76 -4.81 -21.37 14.69
N ILE A 77 -5.04 -20.26 13.99
CA ILE A 77 -4.03 -19.23 13.69
C ILE A 77 -4.65 -17.84 13.89
N VAL A 78 -3.91 -16.95 14.54
CA VAL A 78 -4.22 -15.51 14.61
C VAL A 78 -3.17 -14.74 13.84
N GLN A 79 -3.58 -14.01 12.81
CA GLN A 79 -2.72 -13.10 12.06
C GLN A 79 -3.12 -11.66 12.34
N THR A 80 -2.20 -10.87 12.86
CA THR A 80 -2.40 -9.44 13.13
C THR A 80 -1.82 -8.60 12.00
N TRP A 81 -2.36 -7.40 11.79
CA TRP A 81 -2.01 -6.53 10.67
C TRP A 81 -1.74 -5.12 11.16
N LEU A 82 -0.50 -4.65 10.94
CA LEU A 82 -0.04 -3.32 11.33
C LEU A 82 0.22 -3.17 12.84
N VAL A 83 1.03 -2.18 13.19
CA VAL A 83 1.62 -1.95 14.51
C VAL A 83 0.66 -2.09 15.69
N HIS A 84 -0.51 -1.43 15.63
CA HIS A 84 -1.44 -1.44 16.76
C HIS A 84 -2.16 -2.78 16.90
N ALA A 85 -2.48 -3.45 15.77
CA ALA A 85 -3.06 -4.79 15.83
C ALA A 85 -2.02 -5.83 16.26
N ASP A 86 -0.75 -5.66 15.89
CA ASP A 86 0.35 -6.51 16.36
C ASP A 86 0.50 -6.40 17.88
N PHE A 87 0.37 -5.18 18.42
CA PHE A 87 0.45 -4.94 19.86
C PHE A 87 -0.77 -5.48 20.61
N ILE A 88 -1.95 -4.89 20.37
CA ILE A 88 -3.18 -5.21 21.13
C ILE A 88 -3.68 -6.60 20.78
N GLY A 89 -3.80 -6.91 19.49
CA GLY A 89 -4.31 -8.20 19.02
C GLY A 89 -3.35 -9.35 19.31
N GLY A 90 -2.04 -9.13 19.21
CA GLY A 90 -1.03 -10.12 19.54
C GLY A 90 -1.04 -10.50 21.02
N ILE A 91 -1.10 -9.50 21.92
CA ILE A 91 -1.18 -9.74 23.37
C ILE A 91 -2.52 -10.43 23.69
N ALA A 92 -3.64 -9.94 23.18
CA ALA A 92 -4.95 -10.53 23.42
C ALA A 92 -5.02 -12.00 22.96
N ALA A 93 -4.45 -12.31 21.78
CA ALA A 93 -4.38 -13.67 21.27
C ALA A 93 -3.54 -14.59 22.17
N ARG A 94 -2.39 -14.10 22.67
CA ARG A 94 -1.55 -14.85 23.61
C ARG A 94 -2.28 -15.12 24.92
N LEU A 95 -2.95 -14.11 25.48
CA LEU A 95 -3.76 -14.26 26.71
C LEU A 95 -5.03 -15.12 26.48
N ALA A 96 -5.51 -15.22 25.25
CA ALA A 96 -6.57 -16.15 24.87
C ALA A 96 -6.10 -17.61 24.74
N GLY A 97 -4.79 -17.88 24.87
CA GLY A 97 -4.21 -19.23 24.80
C GLY A 97 -3.75 -19.61 23.37
N ILE A 98 -3.72 -18.68 22.43
CA ILE A 98 -3.28 -18.99 21.05
C ILE A 98 -1.75 -18.92 20.96
N ASN A 99 -1.15 -20.00 20.46
CA ASN A 99 0.30 -20.08 20.23
C ASN A 99 0.71 -19.74 18.80
N ASN A 100 -0.14 -20.01 17.81
CA ASN A 100 0.13 -19.74 16.42
C ASN A 100 -0.26 -18.29 16.05
N ILE A 101 0.55 -17.33 16.48
CA ILE A 101 0.35 -15.90 16.22
C ILE A 101 1.32 -15.45 15.14
N LEU A 102 0.82 -14.81 14.10
CA LEU A 102 1.59 -14.21 13.00
C LEU A 102 1.42 -12.69 13.03
N TRP A 103 2.51 -11.95 13.05
CA TRP A 103 2.49 -10.50 12.81
C TRP A 103 2.67 -10.21 11.34
N ASN A 104 2.05 -9.15 10.83
CA ASN A 104 2.16 -8.78 9.42
C ASN A 104 2.55 -7.31 9.27
N ILE A 105 3.83 -7.08 9.07
CA ILE A 105 4.43 -5.75 8.93
C ILE A 105 4.38 -5.33 7.47
N ARG A 106 3.81 -4.12 7.20
CA ARG A 106 3.59 -3.57 5.87
C ARG A 106 4.23 -2.18 5.65
N TYR A 107 5.07 -1.75 6.58
CA TYR A 107 5.80 -0.48 6.49
C TYR A 107 7.30 -0.73 6.47
N SER A 108 8.02 -0.08 5.55
CA SER A 108 9.48 -0.08 5.55
C SER A 108 10.06 1.01 6.42
N ASN A 109 9.42 2.15 6.46
CA ASN A 109 9.90 3.30 7.19
C ASN A 109 8.75 3.94 7.97
N ILE A 110 8.78 3.76 9.29
CA ILE A 110 8.02 4.62 10.18
C ILE A 110 8.96 5.79 10.42
N ASP A 111 8.70 6.89 9.72
CA ASP A 111 9.38 8.17 9.99
C ASP A 111 9.11 8.52 11.46
N ILE A 112 10.13 8.32 12.29
CA ILE A 112 10.07 8.52 13.74
C ILE A 112 9.63 9.97 14.05
N ASN A 113 10.01 10.91 13.20
CA ASN A 113 9.66 12.33 13.34
C ASN A 113 8.20 12.64 12.98
N ARG A 114 7.53 11.76 12.22
CA ARG A 114 6.12 11.91 11.81
C ARG A 114 5.17 10.95 12.51
N ALA A 115 5.68 9.86 13.09
CA ALA A 115 4.87 8.96 13.88
C ALA A 115 4.47 9.66 15.20
N LYS A 116 3.22 9.47 15.61
CA LYS A 116 2.81 9.93 16.94
C LYS A 116 3.71 9.28 18.00
N ILE A 117 4.08 10.01 19.05
CA ILE A 117 4.93 9.53 20.17
C ILE A 117 4.49 8.15 20.65
N ILE A 118 3.19 7.94 20.77
CA ILE A 118 2.57 6.65 21.17
C ILE A 118 2.95 5.52 20.19
N THR A 119 2.97 5.78 18.88
CA THR A 119 3.33 4.75 17.88
C THR A 119 4.80 4.34 18.01
N ASN A 120 5.69 5.29 18.29
CA ASN A 120 7.11 5.01 18.53
C ASN A 120 7.33 4.20 19.80
N LEU A 121 6.60 4.52 20.89
CA LEU A 121 6.63 3.75 22.11
C LEU A 121 6.15 2.31 21.87
N ILE A 122 5.02 2.12 21.19
CA ILE A 122 4.50 0.79 20.84
C ILE A 122 5.53 0.01 20.01
N LEU A 123 6.21 0.63 19.04
CA LEU A 123 7.25 -0.05 18.27
C LEU A 123 8.43 -0.52 19.10
N SER A 124 8.88 0.29 20.06
CA SER A 124 9.95 -0.11 21.00
C SER A 124 9.53 -1.29 21.88
N ILE A 125 8.27 -1.33 22.31
CA ILE A 125 7.72 -2.46 23.07
C ILE A 125 7.61 -3.71 22.17
N LEU A 126 7.11 -3.55 20.93
CA LEU A 126 6.97 -4.65 19.98
C LEU A 126 8.32 -5.29 19.62
N THR A 127 9.41 -4.52 19.64
CA THR A 127 10.77 -5.07 19.48
C THR A 127 11.05 -6.17 20.50
N LYS A 128 10.80 -5.90 21.78
CA LYS A 128 10.96 -6.89 22.85
C LYS A 128 9.94 -8.02 22.76
N LEU A 129 8.67 -7.69 22.52
CA LEU A 129 7.59 -8.67 22.40
C LEU A 129 7.74 -9.60 21.18
N SER A 130 8.53 -9.22 20.17
CA SER A 130 8.79 -10.06 19.00
C SER A 130 9.43 -11.41 19.35
N TYR A 131 10.18 -11.48 20.43
CA TYR A 131 10.81 -12.71 20.91
C TYR A 131 9.79 -13.69 21.54
N PHE A 132 8.67 -13.20 22.06
CA PHE A 132 7.77 -14.01 22.89
C PHE A 132 6.39 -14.23 22.25
N ILE A 133 5.80 -13.22 21.59
CA ILE A 133 4.41 -13.28 21.12
C ILE A 133 4.28 -13.98 19.78
N PRO A 134 4.87 -13.48 18.66
CA PRO A 134 4.64 -14.11 17.37
C PRO A 134 5.46 -15.39 17.21
N ARG A 135 4.87 -16.38 16.51
CA ARG A 135 5.60 -17.53 15.98
C ARG A 135 6.40 -17.12 14.74
N SER A 136 5.85 -16.23 13.92
CA SER A 136 6.53 -15.65 12.74
C SER A 136 6.07 -14.22 12.50
N ILE A 137 6.94 -13.43 11.88
CA ILE A 137 6.70 -12.04 11.50
C ILE A 137 6.83 -11.94 9.99
N ILE A 138 5.74 -11.71 9.31
CA ILE A 138 5.67 -11.61 7.85
C ILE A 138 5.98 -10.18 7.44
N ILE A 139 6.93 -10.02 6.55
CA ILE A 139 7.34 -8.73 5.96
C ILE A 139 7.30 -8.85 4.46
N ASN A 140 6.67 -7.89 3.78
CA ASN A 140 6.53 -7.91 2.33
C ASN A 140 7.65 -7.15 1.57
N SER A 141 8.62 -6.59 2.29
CA SER A 141 9.75 -5.83 1.70
C SER A 141 11.07 -6.33 2.26
N LYS A 142 12.05 -6.55 1.39
CA LYS A 142 13.42 -6.92 1.78
C LYS A 142 14.11 -5.78 2.53
N VAL A 143 13.90 -4.55 2.08
CA VAL A 143 14.43 -3.36 2.76
C VAL A 143 13.80 -3.21 4.14
N ALA A 144 12.48 -3.38 4.26
CA ALA A 144 11.82 -3.37 5.56
C ALA A 144 12.37 -4.45 6.48
N LYS A 145 12.60 -5.68 5.99
CA LYS A 145 13.18 -6.76 6.79
C LYS A 145 14.49 -6.34 7.44
N LYS A 146 15.43 -5.77 6.67
CA LYS A 146 16.71 -5.27 7.17
C LYS A 146 16.52 -4.17 8.24
N ILE A 147 15.57 -3.23 8.01
CA ILE A 147 15.28 -2.16 8.97
C ILE A 147 14.77 -2.73 10.30
N TYR A 148 13.87 -3.71 10.28
CA TYR A 148 13.34 -4.33 11.49
C TYR A 148 14.37 -5.22 12.20
N GLU A 149 15.28 -5.85 11.46
CA GLU A 149 16.45 -6.54 12.03
C GLU A 149 17.35 -5.57 12.79
N ILE A 150 17.67 -4.41 12.21
CA ILE A 150 18.48 -3.36 12.86
C ILE A 150 17.75 -2.78 14.09
N LYS A 151 16.43 -2.65 14.04
CA LYS A 151 15.62 -2.21 15.18
C LYS A 151 15.56 -3.23 16.33
N GLY A 152 16.11 -4.42 16.16
CA GLY A 152 16.20 -5.44 17.21
C GLY A 152 15.01 -6.40 17.30
N TYR A 153 14.20 -6.51 16.26
CA TYR A 153 13.21 -7.59 16.17
C TYR A 153 13.89 -8.96 16.05
N ASP A 154 13.23 -10.02 16.54
CA ASP A 154 13.77 -11.38 16.47
C ASP A 154 13.98 -11.80 14.99
N LYS A 155 15.26 -11.81 14.57
CA LYS A 155 15.67 -12.15 13.20
C LYS A 155 15.22 -13.54 12.75
N LYS A 156 15.15 -14.50 13.72
CA LYS A 156 14.78 -15.88 13.43
C LYS A 156 13.30 -16.02 13.04
N LYS A 157 12.47 -15.06 13.43
CA LYS A 157 11.03 -15.05 13.13
C LYS A 157 10.64 -14.21 11.90
N LEU A 158 11.54 -13.33 11.41
CA LEU A 158 11.30 -12.49 10.25
C LEU A 158 11.28 -13.31 8.96
N ARG A 159 10.12 -13.35 8.29
CA ARG A 159 9.90 -14.05 7.02
C ARG A 159 9.52 -13.06 5.93
N TYR A 160 10.34 -13.00 4.87
CA TYR A 160 10.02 -12.22 3.68
C TYR A 160 9.01 -12.97 2.81
N ILE A 161 7.84 -12.41 2.62
CA ILE A 161 6.80 -12.91 1.72
C ILE A 161 6.31 -11.71 0.91
N PRO A 162 6.72 -11.59 -0.37
CA PRO A 162 6.30 -10.49 -1.25
C PRO A 162 4.80 -10.53 -1.54
N ASN A 163 4.27 -9.41 -2.03
CA ASN A 163 2.88 -9.37 -2.46
C ASN A 163 2.68 -10.19 -3.73
N GLY A 164 1.58 -10.95 -3.78
CA GLY A 164 1.16 -11.70 -4.95
C GLY A 164 0.22 -10.91 -5.85
N TYR A 165 0.25 -11.21 -7.16
CA TYR A 165 -0.60 -10.59 -8.16
C TYR A 165 -1.28 -11.67 -9.02
N ASP A 166 -2.59 -11.55 -9.16
CA ASP A 166 -3.34 -12.34 -10.14
C ASP A 166 -3.31 -11.61 -11.48
N VAL A 167 -2.36 -12.01 -12.32
CA VAL A 167 -2.16 -11.41 -13.66
C VAL A 167 -3.38 -11.65 -14.57
N SER A 168 -4.13 -12.74 -14.35
CA SER A 168 -5.33 -13.05 -15.14
C SER A 168 -6.45 -12.02 -14.93
N SER A 169 -6.48 -11.37 -13.76
CA SER A 169 -7.45 -10.33 -13.41
C SER A 169 -7.16 -8.97 -14.07
N PHE A 170 -5.99 -8.80 -14.72
CA PHE A 170 -5.57 -7.54 -15.33
C PHE A 170 -6.13 -7.31 -16.74
N LYS A 171 -7.10 -8.12 -17.15
CA LYS A 171 -7.79 -7.92 -18.43
C LYS A 171 -8.57 -6.61 -18.43
N VAL A 172 -8.43 -5.85 -19.51
CA VAL A 172 -9.10 -4.55 -19.69
C VAL A 172 -9.99 -4.62 -20.92
N ASP A 173 -11.24 -4.23 -20.72
CA ASP A 173 -12.18 -4.06 -21.82
C ASP A 173 -11.72 -2.94 -22.77
N LYS A 174 -11.73 -3.22 -24.09
CA LYS A 174 -11.36 -2.27 -25.14
C LYS A 174 -12.23 -1.01 -25.12
N LYS A 175 -13.52 -1.13 -24.79
CA LYS A 175 -14.44 0.02 -24.69
C LYS A 175 -14.07 0.91 -23.50
N ALA A 176 -13.77 0.33 -22.33
CA ALA A 176 -13.32 1.08 -21.17
C ALA A 176 -12.01 1.85 -21.44
N LYS A 177 -11.05 1.21 -22.11
CA LYS A 177 -9.81 1.85 -22.57
C LYS A 177 -10.08 3.05 -23.48
N LYS A 178 -10.93 2.89 -24.49
CA LYS A 178 -11.32 3.95 -25.45
C LYS A 178 -12.04 5.12 -24.75
N ASN A 179 -12.93 4.80 -23.80
CA ASN A 179 -13.63 5.82 -23.01
C ASN A 179 -12.68 6.63 -22.13
N PHE A 180 -11.70 5.96 -21.50
CA PHE A 180 -10.68 6.66 -20.70
C PHE A 180 -9.80 7.56 -21.59
N GLN A 181 -9.36 7.10 -22.76
CA GLN A 181 -8.62 7.93 -23.73
C GLN A 181 -9.40 9.20 -24.11
N LYS A 182 -10.70 9.07 -24.40
CA LYS A 182 -11.57 10.23 -24.69
C LYS A 182 -11.66 11.16 -23.48
N LYS A 183 -11.86 10.62 -22.28
CA LYS A 183 -11.96 11.39 -21.02
C LYS A 183 -10.72 12.25 -20.76
N ILE A 184 -9.53 11.71 -21.01
CA ILE A 184 -8.28 12.46 -20.83
C ILE A 184 -7.91 13.29 -22.04
N LYS A 185 -8.68 13.24 -23.15
CA LYS A 185 -8.42 13.91 -24.44
C LYS A 185 -7.07 13.53 -25.04
N TYR A 186 -6.61 12.29 -24.82
CA TYR A 186 -5.34 11.79 -25.29
C TYR A 186 -5.40 11.38 -26.75
N LYS A 187 -4.54 11.98 -27.58
CA LYS A 187 -4.32 11.61 -28.98
C LYS A 187 -3.00 10.85 -29.09
N LYS A 188 -3.04 9.60 -29.53
CA LYS A 188 -1.93 8.62 -29.55
C LYS A 188 -0.70 9.01 -30.39
N LYS A 189 -0.38 10.32 -30.48
CA LYS A 189 0.73 10.86 -31.28
C LYS A 189 1.97 11.23 -30.47
N ILE A 190 1.87 11.24 -29.14
CA ILE A 190 2.94 11.62 -28.21
C ILE A 190 2.96 10.65 -27.02
N PRO A 191 4.10 10.42 -26.35
CA PRO A 191 4.18 9.52 -25.21
C PRO A 191 3.21 9.89 -24.09
N LEU A 192 2.55 8.87 -23.51
CA LEU A 192 1.70 8.98 -22.34
C LEU A 192 2.44 8.50 -21.12
N ILE A 193 2.80 9.42 -20.27
CA ILE A 193 3.41 9.18 -18.96
C ILE A 193 2.31 9.04 -17.90
N GLY A 194 2.47 8.15 -16.92
CA GLY A 194 1.54 8.04 -15.81
C GLY A 194 2.22 7.95 -14.46
N TYR A 195 1.58 8.54 -13.45
CA TYR A 195 1.90 8.30 -12.06
C TYR A 195 0.63 7.93 -11.30
N VAL A 196 0.61 6.73 -10.74
CA VAL A 196 -0.52 6.21 -10.00
C VAL A 196 -0.19 6.19 -8.52
N ALA A 197 -0.69 7.16 -7.79
CA ALA A 197 -0.52 7.27 -6.34
C ALA A 197 -1.59 8.20 -5.75
N ARG A 198 -1.98 7.97 -4.48
CA ARG A 198 -2.71 8.99 -3.73
C ARG A 198 -1.82 10.23 -3.53
N TYR A 199 -2.42 11.39 -3.36
CA TYR A 199 -1.64 12.55 -2.93
C TYR A 199 -1.14 12.37 -1.51
N ASP A 200 0.18 12.35 -1.36
CA ASP A 200 0.88 12.19 -0.08
C ASP A 200 2.28 12.79 -0.25
N LEU A 201 2.83 13.40 0.79
CA LEU A 201 4.16 14.02 0.74
C LEU A 201 5.27 13.01 0.44
N LEU A 202 5.11 11.75 0.88
CA LEU A 202 6.06 10.68 0.60
C LEU A 202 6.00 10.20 -0.85
N LYS A 203 4.93 10.51 -1.60
CA LYS A 203 4.80 10.17 -3.02
C LYS A 203 5.46 11.21 -3.94
N ASP A 204 5.80 12.35 -3.41
CA ASP A 204 6.57 13.41 -4.05
C ASP A 204 6.15 13.79 -5.47
N HIS A 205 4.89 14.10 -5.62
CA HIS A 205 4.35 14.58 -6.91
C HIS A 205 5.04 15.87 -7.39
N MET A 206 5.62 16.65 -6.47
CA MET A 206 6.33 17.89 -6.81
C MET A 206 7.60 17.60 -7.59
N ASN A 207 8.40 16.62 -7.15
CA ASN A 207 9.61 16.20 -7.85
C ASN A 207 9.28 15.77 -9.30
N LEU A 208 8.21 14.99 -9.49
CA LEU A 208 7.76 14.62 -10.83
C LEU A 208 7.36 15.83 -11.67
N LEU A 209 6.60 16.78 -11.10
CA LEU A 209 6.18 17.99 -11.84
C LEU A 209 7.39 18.83 -12.26
N HIS A 210 8.41 18.95 -11.43
CA HIS A 210 9.66 19.65 -11.76
C HIS A 210 10.41 18.92 -12.89
N ALA A 211 10.56 17.59 -12.83
CA ALA A 211 11.15 16.80 -13.90
C ALA A 211 10.41 16.96 -15.22
N LEU A 212 9.07 16.89 -15.22
CA LEU A 212 8.23 17.11 -16.38
C LEU A 212 8.38 18.54 -16.96
N SER A 213 8.61 19.53 -16.10
CA SER A 213 8.89 20.90 -16.54
C SER A 213 10.21 20.99 -17.29
N LEU A 214 11.26 20.32 -16.81
CA LEU A 214 12.56 20.25 -17.50
C LEU A 214 12.45 19.55 -18.87
N ILE A 215 11.73 18.43 -18.94
CA ILE A 215 11.45 17.71 -20.20
C ILE A 215 10.75 18.65 -21.20
N ARG A 216 9.74 19.42 -20.73
CA ARG A 216 9.04 20.39 -21.58
C ARG A 216 9.96 21.52 -22.05
N LEU A 217 10.82 22.06 -21.18
CA LEU A 217 11.76 23.14 -21.52
C LEU A 217 12.79 22.69 -22.56
N ASN A 218 13.19 21.41 -22.54
CA ASN A 218 14.04 20.79 -23.56
C ASN A 218 13.30 20.43 -24.84
N GLY A 219 12.06 20.88 -25.05
CA GLY A 219 11.31 20.74 -26.29
C GLY A 219 10.61 19.39 -26.51
N PHE A 220 10.73 18.43 -25.59
CA PHE A 220 10.08 17.12 -25.72
C PHE A 220 8.57 17.20 -25.52
N LYS A 221 7.84 16.54 -26.42
CA LYS A 221 6.37 16.46 -26.37
C LYS A 221 5.95 15.22 -25.58
N PHE A 222 5.09 15.40 -24.59
CA PHE A 222 4.51 14.34 -23.78
C PHE A 222 3.12 14.72 -23.26
N TYR A 223 2.37 13.72 -22.84
CA TYR A 223 1.14 13.89 -22.06
C TYR A 223 1.29 13.07 -20.77
N CYS A 224 0.87 13.63 -19.64
CA CYS A 224 1.01 12.97 -18.35
C CYS A 224 -0.33 12.91 -17.63
N VAL A 225 -0.62 11.77 -16.98
CA VAL A 225 -1.78 11.59 -16.11
C VAL A 225 -1.33 11.26 -14.69
N LEU A 226 -1.79 12.05 -13.72
CA LEU A 226 -1.64 11.77 -12.29
C LEU A 226 -2.96 11.18 -11.79
N VAL A 227 -2.94 9.95 -11.26
CA VAL A 227 -4.16 9.20 -10.93
C VAL A 227 -4.15 8.76 -9.48
N GLY A 228 -5.20 9.08 -8.73
CA GLY A 228 -5.32 8.61 -7.35
C GLY A 228 -6.23 9.45 -6.48
N THR A 229 -6.34 9.03 -5.23
CA THR A 229 -7.13 9.74 -4.22
C THR A 229 -6.49 11.08 -3.89
N ASN A 230 -7.31 12.12 -3.73
CA ASN A 230 -6.89 13.50 -3.44
C ASN A 230 -6.01 14.14 -4.54
N ILE A 231 -6.09 13.68 -5.79
CA ILE A 231 -5.34 14.23 -6.93
C ILE A 231 -6.16 15.26 -7.72
N ASN A 232 -7.36 14.90 -8.17
CA ASN A 232 -8.12 15.66 -9.18
C ASN A 232 -8.59 17.06 -8.74
N LYS A 233 -8.75 17.29 -7.44
CA LYS A 233 -9.15 18.58 -6.86
C LYS A 233 -8.06 19.18 -5.95
N ASN A 234 -6.84 18.69 -6.06
CA ASN A 234 -5.74 19.14 -5.20
C ASN A 234 -5.26 20.54 -5.60
N LYS A 235 -5.54 21.52 -4.77
CA LYS A 235 -5.21 22.94 -5.03
C LYS A 235 -3.69 23.16 -5.17
N ILE A 236 -2.88 22.41 -4.41
CA ILE A 236 -1.41 22.52 -4.45
C ILE A 236 -0.89 22.04 -5.80
N LEU A 237 -1.33 20.86 -6.26
CA LEU A 237 -0.95 20.34 -7.57
C LEU A 237 -1.41 21.26 -8.70
N ILE A 238 -2.65 21.75 -8.65
CA ILE A 238 -3.19 22.66 -9.66
C ILE A 238 -2.35 23.94 -9.75
N ARG A 239 -1.99 24.53 -8.59
CA ARG A 239 -1.16 25.74 -8.53
C ARG A 239 0.23 25.50 -9.13
N GLU A 240 0.88 24.39 -8.76
CA GLU A 240 2.23 24.07 -9.25
C GLU A 240 2.24 23.76 -10.76
N ILE A 241 1.26 23.00 -11.27
CA ILE A 241 1.08 22.74 -12.70
C ILE A 241 0.95 24.07 -13.48
N LYS A 242 0.21 25.04 -12.97
CA LYS A 242 0.09 26.36 -13.60
C LYS A 242 1.42 27.13 -13.58
N LYS A 243 2.08 27.18 -12.42
CA LYS A 243 3.38 27.83 -12.21
C LYS A 243 4.43 27.28 -13.19
N LEU A 244 4.51 25.96 -13.34
CA LEU A 244 5.44 25.27 -14.24
C LEU A 244 4.98 25.24 -15.72
N LYS A 245 3.89 25.94 -16.06
CA LYS A 245 3.31 25.99 -17.44
C LYS A 245 2.99 24.59 -18.02
N LEU A 246 2.59 23.63 -17.16
CA LEU A 246 2.28 22.24 -17.53
C LEU A 246 0.79 21.97 -17.79
N SER A 247 -0.08 22.99 -17.79
CA SER A 247 -1.54 22.84 -17.87
C SER A 247 -2.03 22.12 -19.14
N LYS A 248 -1.26 22.18 -20.24
CA LYS A 248 -1.57 21.48 -21.50
C LYS A 248 -1.03 20.03 -21.51
N ASN A 249 -0.06 19.72 -20.66
CA ASN A 249 0.66 18.43 -20.62
C ASN A 249 0.15 17.49 -19.54
N VAL A 250 -0.27 18.02 -18.37
CA VAL A 250 -0.60 17.22 -17.19
C VAL A 250 -2.10 17.23 -16.91
N LYS A 251 -2.68 16.03 -16.74
CA LYS A 251 -4.08 15.83 -16.36
C LYS A 251 -4.18 15.17 -15.00
N LEU A 252 -4.94 15.79 -14.10
CA LEU A 252 -5.25 15.26 -12.77
C LEU A 252 -6.52 14.39 -12.84
N ILE A 253 -6.40 13.15 -12.40
CA ILE A 253 -7.49 12.15 -12.41
C ILE A 253 -7.72 11.67 -10.96
N GLY A 254 -8.99 11.60 -10.58
CA GLY A 254 -9.37 11.05 -9.26
C GLY A 254 -9.10 9.54 -9.14
N PRO A 255 -9.53 8.94 -8.03
CA PRO A 255 -9.39 7.50 -7.82
C PRO A 255 -10.16 6.72 -8.89
N MET A 256 -9.58 5.59 -9.33
CA MET A 256 -10.20 4.69 -10.29
C MET A 256 -10.43 3.31 -9.69
N LYS A 257 -11.59 2.72 -9.96
CA LYS A 257 -11.92 1.35 -9.51
C LYS A 257 -11.04 0.30 -10.20
N ASN A 258 -10.76 0.49 -11.49
CA ASN A 258 -9.91 -0.40 -12.27
C ASN A 258 -8.72 0.38 -12.81
N ILE A 259 -7.58 0.25 -12.14
CA ILE A 259 -6.35 0.92 -12.53
C ILE A 259 -5.68 0.30 -13.75
N SER A 260 -6.01 -0.96 -14.08
CA SER A 260 -5.51 -1.64 -15.27
C SER A 260 -5.83 -0.87 -16.56
N ILE A 261 -6.96 -0.13 -16.57
CA ILE A 261 -7.33 0.72 -17.70
C ILE A 261 -6.26 1.78 -17.96
N VAL A 262 -5.72 2.38 -16.89
CA VAL A 262 -4.64 3.36 -16.99
C VAL A 262 -3.36 2.67 -17.41
N MET A 263 -2.94 1.65 -16.65
CA MET A 263 -1.66 0.96 -16.85
C MET A 263 -1.49 0.45 -18.29
N THR A 264 -2.54 -0.12 -18.88
CA THR A 264 -2.50 -0.61 -20.28
C THR A 264 -2.40 0.49 -21.34
N LEU A 265 -2.55 1.75 -20.98
CA LEU A 265 -2.46 2.90 -21.89
C LEU A 265 -1.14 3.62 -21.82
N LEU A 266 -0.46 3.52 -20.69
CA LEU A 266 0.80 4.22 -20.46
C LEU A 266 1.90 3.65 -21.34
N ASP A 267 2.70 4.54 -21.90
CA ASP A 267 3.98 4.19 -22.51
C ASP A 267 5.08 4.07 -21.44
N ILE A 268 4.97 4.87 -20.36
CA ILE A 268 5.89 4.83 -19.21
C ILE A 268 5.12 5.10 -17.92
N HIS A 269 5.38 4.32 -16.89
CA HIS A 269 4.94 4.59 -15.52
C HIS A 269 6.09 5.17 -14.72
N ILE A 270 5.89 6.33 -14.09
CA ILE A 270 6.91 6.97 -13.23
C ILE A 270 6.45 6.90 -11.77
N GLN A 271 7.39 6.61 -10.87
CA GLN A 271 7.20 6.69 -9.43
C GLN A 271 8.30 7.54 -8.80
N SER A 272 7.96 8.73 -8.32
CA SER A 272 8.88 9.72 -7.74
C SER A 272 8.94 9.71 -6.21
N SER A 273 8.51 8.64 -5.56
CA SER A 273 8.35 8.57 -4.10
C SER A 273 9.66 8.83 -3.33
N LYS A 274 9.56 9.49 -2.18
CA LYS A 274 10.67 9.64 -1.20
C LYS A 274 10.86 8.40 -0.33
N SER A 275 9.79 7.63 -0.14
CA SER A 275 9.82 6.43 0.70
C SER A 275 8.73 5.47 0.29
N GLU A 276 9.07 4.19 0.21
CA GLU A 276 8.18 3.06 -0.05
C GLU A 276 8.56 1.85 0.81
N GLY A 277 7.61 0.94 0.99
CA GLY A 277 7.93 -0.41 1.44
C GLY A 277 8.08 -1.33 0.24
N PHE A 278 6.94 -1.85 -0.18
CA PHE A 278 6.79 -2.61 -1.43
C PHE A 278 5.82 -1.82 -2.34
N PRO A 279 6.32 -1.10 -3.34
CA PRO A 279 5.49 -0.29 -4.23
C PRO A 279 4.67 -1.15 -5.20
N ASN A 280 3.44 -1.47 -4.80
CA ASN A 280 2.53 -2.33 -5.59
C ASN A 280 2.34 -1.84 -7.02
N VAL A 281 2.26 -0.53 -7.21
CA VAL A 281 2.00 0.08 -8.53
C VAL A 281 3.08 -0.21 -9.56
N LEU A 282 4.33 -0.43 -9.14
CA LEU A 282 5.41 -0.86 -10.05
C LEU A 282 5.16 -2.28 -10.54
N ALA A 283 4.88 -3.21 -9.64
CA ALA A 283 4.58 -4.59 -10.02
C ALA A 283 3.30 -4.68 -10.88
N GLU A 284 2.28 -3.89 -10.56
CA GLU A 284 1.05 -3.78 -11.36
C GLU A 284 1.36 -3.22 -12.76
N SER A 285 2.17 -2.19 -12.88
CA SER A 285 2.57 -1.60 -14.16
C SER A 285 3.35 -2.59 -15.02
N MET A 286 4.34 -3.27 -14.44
CA MET A 286 5.13 -4.29 -15.14
C MET A 286 4.27 -5.47 -15.59
N ALA A 287 3.28 -5.89 -14.79
CA ALA A 287 2.32 -6.92 -15.18
C ALA A 287 1.45 -6.52 -16.39
N HIS A 288 1.32 -5.22 -16.66
CA HIS A 288 0.68 -4.67 -17.85
C HIS A 288 1.69 -4.41 -19.00
N LYS A 289 2.95 -4.85 -18.85
CA LYS A 289 4.04 -4.64 -19.81
C LYS A 289 4.39 -3.16 -20.02
N THR A 290 4.12 -2.32 -19.02
CA THR A 290 4.45 -0.89 -19.05
C THR A 290 5.82 -0.68 -18.41
N PRO A 291 6.79 -0.11 -19.12
CA PRO A 291 8.10 0.24 -18.57
C PRO A 291 7.98 1.18 -17.38
N CYS A 292 8.88 1.03 -16.40
CA CYS A 292 8.85 1.82 -15.17
C CYS A 292 10.13 2.62 -14.99
N ILE A 293 9.98 3.87 -14.55
CA ILE A 293 11.03 4.69 -13.95
C ILE A 293 10.65 4.89 -12.49
N ALA A 294 11.53 4.60 -11.54
CA ALA A 294 11.22 4.79 -10.13
C ALA A 294 12.42 5.32 -9.35
N THR A 295 12.12 6.07 -8.31
CA THR A 295 13.12 6.39 -7.31
C THR A 295 13.57 5.12 -6.58
N ASN A 296 14.87 5.02 -6.30
CA ASN A 296 15.48 3.88 -5.61
C ASN A 296 15.16 3.91 -4.11
N VAL A 297 13.91 3.62 -3.76
CA VAL A 297 13.40 3.60 -2.39
C VAL A 297 12.62 2.31 -2.12
N GLY A 298 12.73 1.80 -0.90
CA GLY A 298 12.11 0.51 -0.55
C GLY A 298 12.55 -0.62 -1.48
N ASP A 299 11.61 -1.46 -1.88
CA ASP A 299 11.86 -2.58 -2.79
C ASP A 299 11.76 -2.21 -4.29
N SER A 300 11.79 -0.91 -4.66
CA SER A 300 11.72 -0.50 -6.08
C SER A 300 12.75 -1.22 -6.94
N SER A 301 14.01 -1.30 -6.48
CA SER A 301 15.09 -1.98 -7.20
C SER A 301 14.86 -3.49 -7.37
N TYR A 302 14.29 -4.15 -6.35
CA TYR A 302 13.96 -5.58 -6.43
C TYR A 302 12.80 -5.86 -7.39
N ILE A 303 11.83 -4.95 -7.47
CA ILE A 303 10.65 -5.10 -8.33
C ILE A 303 11.03 -4.83 -9.79
N ILE A 304 11.73 -3.73 -10.06
CA ILE A 304 12.11 -3.32 -11.43
C ILE A 304 13.19 -4.25 -11.99
N GLY A 305 14.15 -4.69 -11.16
CA GLY A 305 15.27 -5.50 -11.62
C GLY A 305 16.04 -4.82 -12.75
N LYS A 306 16.15 -5.51 -13.90
CA LYS A 306 16.83 -5.01 -15.11
C LYS A 306 15.87 -4.47 -16.18
N THR A 307 14.56 -4.34 -15.88
CA THR A 307 13.52 -4.08 -16.89
C THR A 307 13.00 -2.63 -16.89
N GLY A 308 13.65 -1.73 -16.15
CA GLY A 308 13.31 -0.31 -16.08
C GLY A 308 14.46 0.50 -15.51
N TRP A 309 14.17 1.72 -15.09
CA TRP A 309 15.20 2.66 -14.63
C TRP A 309 14.98 3.06 -13.17
N LEU A 310 16.09 3.20 -12.47
CA LEU A 310 16.13 3.68 -11.09
C LEU A 310 16.85 5.03 -11.05
N VAL A 311 16.25 5.97 -10.33
CA VAL A 311 16.79 7.32 -10.13
C VAL A 311 16.85 7.65 -8.63
N SER A 312 17.63 8.66 -8.28
CA SER A 312 17.75 9.13 -6.90
C SER A 312 16.48 9.82 -6.41
N PRO A 313 16.01 9.60 -5.17
CA PRO A 313 14.89 10.35 -4.62
C PRO A 313 15.26 11.83 -4.45
N ASN A 314 14.26 12.72 -4.52
CA ASN A 314 14.41 14.18 -4.45
C ASN A 314 15.32 14.79 -5.56
N ASN A 315 15.51 14.08 -6.64
CA ASN A 315 16.30 14.55 -7.78
C ASN A 315 15.40 14.61 -9.04
N SER A 316 15.04 15.81 -9.47
CA SER A 316 14.21 16.03 -10.65
C SER A 316 15.02 16.17 -11.95
N ILE A 317 16.34 16.22 -11.87
CA ILE A 317 17.24 16.38 -13.02
C ILE A 317 17.59 15.01 -13.60
N GLU A 318 17.82 14.01 -12.75
CA GLU A 318 18.10 12.62 -13.13
C GLU A 318 16.88 11.94 -13.76
#